data_07d89f26936eaf1fa8c57efa3ac453bf
#
_entry.id   07d89f26936eaf1fa8c57efa3ac453bf
#
_cell.length_a   1.000
_cell.length_b   1.000
_cell.length_c   1.000
_cell.angle_alpha   90.00
_cell.angle_beta   90.00
_cell.angle_gamma   90.00
#
_symmetry.space_group_name_H-M   'P 1'
#
loop_
_entity.id
_entity.type
_entity.pdbx_description
1 polymer ?
#
loop_
_entity_poly.entity_id
_entity_poly.type
_entity_poly.pdbx_seq_one_letter_code
_entity_poly.pdbx_strand_id
1 'polypeptide(L)'
;REGLWRKGLFPDNSKGKSEKLEYFVYKAKGNFDYVINANHTFELNAVAMQNAPAFQSAFVSPRTRNSVTPGLTTEKVYGIDASYNLRYGDYKLRVSGYYTKVNDRSKVISFYDDVLKTYTNFALSGIDEQYFGLEVAASIPIYNGLSLNGAISWGQYTYTSNPNYVQIADNSAEPLNSGTVYWKDMRVESTPQTAMNIGLSYHGPHNIYASIDLNYYNNMYLSMNPLYRTDEVLLPTMTDEQIRELRSQEKFDSAYTLS
;
A
#
# COMPACT_ATOMS: atom_id res chain seq x y z
N ARG A 1 0.43 -7.65 31.77
CA ARG A 1 -0.23 -8.73 30.96
C ARG A 1 -0.85 -9.82 31.83
N GLU A 2 -0.31 -10.14 32.99
CA GLU A 2 -0.86 -11.20 33.85
C GLU A 2 -2.34 -11.03 34.26
N GLY A 3 -2.83 -9.80 34.36
CA GLY A 3 -4.21 -9.54 34.75
C GLY A 3 -5.25 -9.72 33.62
N LEU A 4 -4.84 -9.67 32.36
CA LEU A 4 -5.77 -9.67 31.24
C LEU A 4 -6.21 -11.08 30.83
N TRP A 5 -5.30 -12.02 30.69
CA TRP A 5 -5.61 -13.38 30.30
C TRP A 5 -6.21 -14.25 31.41
N ARG A 6 -6.10 -13.83 32.67
CA ARG A 6 -6.82 -14.48 33.80
C ARG A 6 -8.34 -14.35 33.73
N LYS A 7 -8.87 -13.46 32.89
CA LYS A 7 -10.31 -13.19 32.82
C LYS A 7 -10.99 -13.83 31.60
N GLY A 8 -10.42 -14.85 30.98
CA GLY A 8 -11.01 -15.49 29.80
C GLY A 8 -10.89 -14.70 28.51
N LEU A 9 -10.03 -13.68 28.45
CA LEU A 9 -9.74 -12.92 27.22
C LEU A 9 -8.91 -13.75 26.21
N PHE A 10 -8.35 -14.88 26.65
CA PHE A 10 -7.65 -15.85 25.83
C PHE A 10 -8.43 -17.15 25.84
N PRO A 11 -9.23 -17.44 24.82
CA PRO A 11 -10.23 -18.52 24.81
C PRO A 11 -9.62 -19.92 24.91
N ASP A 12 -8.37 -20.09 24.52
CA ASP A 12 -7.66 -21.37 24.55
C ASP A 12 -6.94 -21.66 25.87
N ASN A 13 -7.15 -20.84 26.87
CA ASN A 13 -6.49 -20.95 28.17
C ASN A 13 -4.93 -21.02 28.08
N SER A 14 -4.36 -20.37 27.08
CA SER A 14 -2.95 -20.40 26.71
C SER A 14 -2.02 -19.72 27.72
N LYS A 15 -2.55 -19.17 28.82
CA LYS A 15 -1.82 -18.37 29.80
C LYS A 15 -1.09 -17.17 29.18
N GLY A 16 -1.71 -16.56 28.17
CA GLY A 16 -1.17 -15.40 27.45
C GLY A 16 -0.15 -15.74 26.36
N LYS A 17 0.02 -17.00 26.01
CA LYS A 17 0.78 -17.38 24.82
C LYS A 17 -0.10 -17.21 23.57
N SER A 18 0.48 -16.71 22.48
CA SER A 18 -0.17 -16.71 21.19
C SER A 18 -0.25 -18.13 20.61
N GLU A 19 -1.22 -18.36 19.75
CA GLU A 19 -1.26 -19.56 18.94
C GLU A 19 -0.02 -19.65 18.05
N LYS A 20 0.50 -20.86 17.84
CA LYS A 20 1.60 -21.11 16.92
C LYS A 20 1.05 -21.23 15.50
N LEU A 21 1.41 -20.29 14.63
CA LEU A 21 1.05 -20.29 13.23
C LEU A 21 2.24 -20.72 12.38
N GLU A 22 2.03 -21.65 11.47
CA GLU A 22 3.05 -22.15 10.55
C GLU A 22 2.61 -21.94 9.11
N TYR A 23 3.48 -21.36 8.30
CA TYR A 23 3.22 -21.09 6.90
C TYR A 23 4.37 -21.58 6.03
N PHE A 24 4.01 -22.22 4.92
CA PHE A 24 4.97 -22.42 3.84
C PHE A 24 5.07 -21.14 3.03
N VAL A 25 6.28 -20.65 2.81
CA VAL A 25 6.56 -19.45 2.04
C VAL A 25 7.61 -19.71 0.98
N TYR A 26 7.50 -19.05 -0.15
CA TYR A 26 8.48 -19.12 -1.23
C TYR A 26 8.74 -17.73 -1.82
N LYS A 27 9.88 -17.60 -2.47
CA LYS A 27 10.25 -16.40 -3.24
C LYS A 27 11.05 -16.82 -4.47
N ALA A 28 10.50 -16.54 -5.64
CA ALA A 28 11.16 -16.69 -6.93
C ALA A 28 11.32 -15.31 -7.57
N LYS A 29 12.49 -15.03 -8.11
CA LYS A 29 12.80 -13.81 -8.86
C LYS A 29 13.55 -14.19 -10.13
N GLY A 30 13.22 -13.52 -11.23
CA GLY A 30 13.91 -13.62 -12.50
C GLY A 30 14.25 -12.21 -13.01
N ASN A 31 15.42 -12.09 -13.61
CA ASN A 31 15.87 -10.91 -14.30
C ASN A 31 16.38 -11.32 -15.67
N PHE A 32 16.11 -10.49 -16.67
CA PHE A 32 16.62 -10.66 -18.02
C PHE A 32 17.08 -9.29 -18.53
N ASP A 33 18.38 -9.18 -18.81
CA ASP A 33 19.00 -7.97 -19.34
C ASP A 33 19.43 -8.21 -20.79
N TYR A 34 18.99 -7.36 -21.69
CA TYR A 34 19.35 -7.40 -23.09
C TYR A 34 20.08 -6.10 -23.49
N VAL A 35 21.38 -6.23 -23.71
CA VAL A 35 22.21 -5.12 -24.20
C VAL A 35 22.09 -5.07 -25.72
N ILE A 36 21.29 -4.09 -26.22
CA ILE A 36 21.08 -3.90 -27.65
C ILE A 36 22.38 -3.38 -28.30
N ASN A 37 23.03 -2.43 -27.63
CA ASN A 37 24.36 -1.91 -27.97
C ASN A 37 24.93 -1.11 -26.77
N ALA A 38 26.06 -0.42 -26.96
CA ALA A 38 26.74 0.32 -25.89
C ALA A 38 25.86 1.38 -25.20
N ASN A 39 24.82 1.87 -25.87
CA ASN A 39 23.98 2.96 -25.40
C ASN A 39 22.58 2.52 -24.96
N HIS A 40 22.13 1.36 -25.37
CA HIS A 40 20.75 0.90 -25.25
C HIS A 40 20.67 -0.43 -24.51
N THR A 41 19.92 -0.47 -23.42
CA THR A 41 19.68 -1.69 -22.64
C THR A 41 18.19 -1.85 -22.36
N PHE A 42 17.69 -3.06 -22.48
CA PHE A 42 16.36 -3.48 -22.04
C PHE A 42 16.48 -4.40 -20.85
N GLU A 43 15.70 -4.17 -19.82
CA GLU A 43 15.65 -4.97 -18.58
C GLU A 43 14.23 -5.47 -18.37
N LEU A 44 14.09 -6.73 -18.00
CA LEU A 44 12.81 -7.34 -17.61
C LEU A 44 13.00 -8.05 -16.28
N ASN A 45 12.17 -7.71 -15.31
CA ASN A 45 12.16 -8.33 -13.99
C ASN A 45 10.82 -8.98 -13.74
N ALA A 46 10.84 -10.14 -13.07
CA ALA A 46 9.63 -10.80 -12.60
C ALA A 46 9.83 -11.33 -11.19
N VAL A 47 8.78 -11.29 -10.39
CA VAL A 47 8.77 -11.79 -9.01
C VAL A 47 7.47 -12.55 -8.75
N ALA A 48 7.59 -13.70 -8.09
CA ALA A 48 6.49 -14.43 -7.49
C ALA A 48 6.90 -14.82 -6.07
N MET A 49 6.13 -14.35 -5.08
CA MET A 49 6.42 -14.64 -3.69
C MET A 49 5.17 -14.84 -2.87
N GLN A 50 5.34 -15.60 -1.81
CA GLN A 50 4.34 -15.84 -0.78
C GLN A 50 4.97 -15.49 0.56
N ASN A 51 4.34 -14.57 1.29
CA ASN A 51 4.81 -14.07 2.58
C ASN A 51 3.89 -14.55 3.69
N ALA A 52 4.46 -14.89 4.84
CA ALA A 52 3.67 -15.09 6.05
C ALA A 52 3.04 -13.75 6.48
N PRO A 53 1.82 -13.77 7.06
CA PRO A 53 1.20 -12.57 7.59
C PRO A 53 2.11 -11.88 8.63
N ALA A 54 2.11 -10.55 8.64
CA ALA A 54 2.80 -9.82 9.69
C ALA A 54 2.18 -10.13 11.05
N PHE A 55 3.00 -10.22 12.10
CA PHE A 55 2.51 -10.51 13.45
C PHE A 55 1.39 -9.56 13.90
N GLN A 56 1.49 -8.29 13.54
CA GLN A 56 0.48 -7.27 13.88
C GLN A 56 -0.88 -7.51 13.21
N SER A 57 -0.91 -8.22 12.08
CA SER A 57 -2.14 -8.55 11.33
C SER A 57 -2.60 -9.99 11.57
N ALA A 58 -1.77 -10.82 12.19
CA ALA A 58 -2.09 -12.22 12.43
C ALA A 58 -3.13 -12.42 13.53
N PHE A 59 -3.21 -11.49 14.48
CA PHE A 59 -4.13 -11.56 15.61
C PHE A 59 -5.06 -10.35 15.61
N VAL A 60 -6.32 -10.60 15.93
CA VAL A 60 -7.37 -9.55 15.93
C VAL A 60 -7.09 -8.39 16.87
N SER A 61 -6.36 -8.63 17.95
CA SER A 61 -5.84 -7.61 18.87
C SER A 61 -4.53 -8.09 19.49
N PRO A 62 -3.36 -7.88 18.82
CA PRO A 62 -2.08 -8.43 19.28
C PRO A 62 -1.65 -7.99 20.68
N ARG A 63 -2.26 -6.89 21.20
CA ARG A 63 -1.96 -6.37 22.52
C ARG A 63 -2.71 -7.07 23.65
N THR A 64 -3.91 -7.56 23.36
CA THR A 64 -4.86 -8.01 24.39
C THR A 64 -5.33 -9.45 24.20
N ARG A 65 -5.15 -10.05 23.01
CA ARG A 65 -5.69 -11.37 22.65
C ARG A 65 -4.70 -12.20 21.85
N ASN A 66 -4.90 -13.52 21.93
CA ASN A 66 -4.22 -14.50 21.09
C ASN A 66 -5.14 -15.09 19.99
N SER A 67 -6.33 -14.54 19.78
CA SER A 67 -7.26 -14.98 18.73
C SER A 67 -6.71 -14.60 17.36
N VAL A 68 -6.62 -15.58 16.47
CA VAL A 68 -6.16 -15.40 15.10
C VAL A 68 -7.21 -14.65 14.29
N THR A 69 -6.77 -13.79 13.39
CA THR A 69 -7.65 -13.11 12.43
C THR A 69 -8.37 -14.14 11.56
N PRO A 70 -9.70 -14.18 11.55
CA PRO A 70 -10.45 -15.11 10.71
C PRO A 70 -10.11 -14.95 9.22
N GLY A 71 -9.95 -16.07 8.52
CA GLY A 71 -9.56 -16.06 7.10
C GLY A 71 -8.10 -15.68 6.85
N LEU A 72 -7.26 -15.64 7.89
CA LEU A 72 -5.84 -15.36 7.75
C LEU A 72 -5.15 -16.41 6.87
N THR A 73 -4.46 -15.95 5.86
CA THR A 73 -3.63 -16.79 4.98
C THR A 73 -2.35 -16.02 4.59
N THR A 74 -1.50 -16.63 3.81
CA THR A 74 -0.27 -16.01 3.30
C THR A 74 -0.59 -15.00 2.20
N GLU A 75 0.06 -13.84 2.26
CA GLU A 75 0.02 -12.84 1.20
C GLU A 75 0.81 -13.35 -0.02
N LYS A 76 0.22 -13.23 -1.20
CA LYS A 76 0.85 -13.60 -2.48
C LYS A 76 1.11 -12.35 -3.30
N VAL A 77 2.33 -12.20 -3.77
CA VAL A 77 2.75 -11.06 -4.59
C VAL A 77 3.31 -11.56 -5.91
N TYR A 78 2.76 -11.03 -6.99
CA TYR A 78 3.21 -11.26 -8.36
C TYR A 78 3.53 -9.91 -8.99
N GLY A 79 4.73 -9.76 -9.49
CA GLY A 79 5.17 -8.51 -10.12
C GLY A 79 5.95 -8.77 -11.39
N ILE A 80 5.80 -7.87 -12.34
CA ILE A 80 6.61 -7.78 -13.55
C ILE A 80 6.89 -6.31 -13.82
N ASP A 81 8.12 -6.00 -14.18
CA ASP A 81 8.49 -4.68 -14.69
C ASP A 81 9.42 -4.82 -15.89
N ALA A 82 9.28 -3.90 -16.82
CA ALA A 82 10.12 -3.78 -18.00
C ALA A 82 10.66 -2.36 -18.09
N SER A 83 11.95 -2.21 -18.35
CA SER A 83 12.62 -0.93 -18.44
C SER A 83 13.49 -0.86 -19.70
N TYR A 84 13.44 0.27 -20.37
CA TYR A 84 14.37 0.65 -21.42
C TYR A 84 15.25 1.78 -20.94
N ASN A 85 16.57 1.60 -21.08
CA ASN A 85 17.59 2.56 -20.69
C ASN A 85 18.38 3.01 -21.92
N LEU A 86 18.49 4.33 -22.09
CA LEU A 86 19.37 4.97 -23.06
C LEU A 86 20.44 5.78 -22.31
N ARG A 87 21.71 5.60 -22.71
CA ARG A 87 22.84 6.40 -22.27
C ARG A 87 23.70 6.78 -23.49
N TYR A 88 23.73 8.07 -23.79
CA TYR A 88 24.55 8.58 -24.89
C TYR A 88 25.35 9.79 -24.39
N GLY A 89 26.63 9.59 -24.11
CA GLY A 89 27.43 10.58 -23.38
C GLY A 89 26.77 10.86 -22.01
N ASP A 90 26.47 12.13 -21.76
CA ASP A 90 25.83 12.58 -20.52
C ASP A 90 24.28 12.54 -20.60
N TYR A 91 23.71 12.25 -21.79
CA TYR A 91 22.26 12.05 -21.94
C TYR A 91 21.83 10.74 -21.35
N LYS A 92 20.80 10.77 -20.52
CA LYS A 92 20.20 9.58 -19.92
C LYS A 92 18.70 9.62 -20.07
N LEU A 93 18.11 8.49 -20.45
CA LEU A 93 16.67 8.28 -20.48
C LEU A 93 16.37 6.89 -19.94
N ARG A 94 15.39 6.80 -19.06
CA ARG A 94 14.79 5.55 -18.62
C ARG A 94 13.27 5.62 -18.81
N VAL A 95 12.72 4.59 -19.41
CA VAL A 95 11.26 4.39 -19.52
C VAL A 95 10.97 3.04 -18.90
N SER A 96 10.08 2.98 -17.93
CA SER A 96 9.71 1.75 -17.22
C SER A 96 8.21 1.60 -17.17
N GLY A 97 7.73 0.37 -17.33
CA GLY A 97 6.35 -0.01 -17.08
C GLY A 97 6.31 -1.17 -16.09
N TYR A 98 5.36 -1.17 -15.18
CA TYR A 98 5.22 -2.21 -14.16
C TYR A 98 3.78 -2.62 -13.94
N TYR A 99 3.62 -3.88 -13.52
CA TYR A 99 2.38 -4.43 -13.00
C TYR A 99 2.67 -5.30 -11.77
N THR A 100 1.97 -5.05 -10.68
CA THR A 100 2.05 -5.87 -9.47
C THR A 100 0.65 -6.20 -8.98
N LYS A 101 0.45 -7.46 -8.62
CA LYS A 101 -0.76 -7.96 -7.98
C LYS A 101 -0.41 -8.50 -6.60
N VAL A 102 -1.17 -8.08 -5.59
CA VAL A 102 -1.08 -8.56 -4.23
C VAL A 102 -2.42 -9.21 -3.89
N ASN A 103 -2.40 -10.45 -3.39
CA ASN A 103 -3.61 -11.15 -2.98
C ASN A 103 -3.50 -11.58 -1.52
N ASP A 104 -4.66 -11.72 -0.90
CA ASP A 104 -4.82 -12.28 0.45
C ASP A 104 -4.08 -11.49 1.55
N ARG A 105 -3.88 -10.19 1.37
CA ARG A 105 -3.28 -9.34 2.41
C ARG A 105 -4.22 -9.23 3.61
N SER A 106 -3.63 -9.18 4.81
CA SER A 106 -4.35 -8.95 6.06
C SER A 106 -3.88 -7.66 6.71
N LYS A 107 -4.81 -6.91 7.33
CA LYS A 107 -4.53 -5.63 7.99
C LYS A 107 -5.39 -5.50 9.24
N VAL A 108 -4.85 -4.97 10.32
CA VAL A 108 -5.62 -4.57 11.50
C VAL A 108 -5.61 -3.06 11.60
N ILE A 109 -6.79 -2.46 11.61
CA ILE A 109 -6.99 -1.01 11.75
C ILE A 109 -7.64 -0.77 13.10
N SER A 110 -7.02 0.09 13.91
CA SER A 110 -7.52 0.45 15.24
C SER A 110 -7.99 1.88 15.25
N PHE A 111 -9.15 2.13 15.80
CA PHE A 111 -9.70 3.48 16.01
C PHE A 111 -10.54 3.53 17.27
N TYR A 112 -10.75 4.73 17.78
CA TYR A 112 -11.64 4.97 18.90
C TYR A 112 -13.08 5.01 18.41
N ASP A 113 -13.94 4.19 19.01
CA ASP A 113 -15.36 4.15 18.72
C ASP A 113 -16.10 5.04 19.74
N ASP A 114 -16.70 6.13 19.24
CA ASP A 114 -17.39 7.12 20.07
C ASP A 114 -18.70 6.60 20.68
N VAL A 115 -19.30 5.60 20.09
CA VAL A 115 -20.51 4.95 20.59
C VAL A 115 -20.19 4.03 21.74
N LEU A 116 -19.19 3.19 21.54
CA LEU A 116 -18.75 2.19 22.52
C LEU A 116 -17.81 2.78 23.59
N LYS A 117 -17.34 4.02 23.39
CA LYS A 117 -16.37 4.70 24.27
C LYS A 117 -15.11 3.90 24.56
N THR A 118 -14.64 3.15 23.55
CA THR A 118 -13.46 2.29 23.64
C THR A 118 -12.73 2.21 22.31
N TYR A 119 -11.48 1.71 22.32
CA TYR A 119 -10.78 1.36 21.09
C TYR A 119 -11.33 0.08 20.53
N THR A 120 -11.57 0.11 19.22
CA THR A 120 -11.97 -1.06 18.43
C THR A 120 -10.93 -1.37 17.36
N ASN A 121 -10.80 -2.66 17.03
CA ASN A 121 -9.95 -3.15 15.98
C ASN A 121 -10.81 -3.78 14.89
N PHE A 122 -10.60 -3.36 13.63
CA PHE A 122 -11.05 -4.07 12.47
C PHE A 122 -9.92 -4.96 11.96
N ALA A 123 -10.04 -6.26 12.14
CA ALA A 123 -9.14 -7.25 11.59
C ALA A 123 -9.66 -7.66 10.21
N LEU A 124 -8.96 -7.24 9.17
CA LEU A 124 -9.31 -7.44 7.76
C LEU A 124 -8.51 -8.59 7.18
N SER A 125 -9.16 -9.41 6.36
CA SER A 125 -8.53 -10.50 5.60
C SER A 125 -9.07 -10.57 4.17
N GLY A 126 -8.27 -11.09 3.23
CA GLY A 126 -8.64 -11.17 1.83
C GLY A 126 -8.61 -9.82 1.12
N ILE A 127 -7.68 -8.94 1.47
CA ILE A 127 -7.42 -7.69 0.76
C ILE A 127 -6.59 -8.02 -0.47
N ASP A 128 -7.16 -7.78 -1.65
CA ASP A 128 -6.46 -7.89 -2.91
C ASP A 128 -6.25 -6.50 -3.52
N GLU A 129 -5.06 -6.29 -4.06
CA GLU A 129 -4.64 -5.02 -4.64
C GLU A 129 -3.94 -5.24 -5.97
N GLN A 130 -4.06 -4.28 -6.87
CA GLN A 130 -3.26 -4.22 -8.08
C GLN A 130 -2.64 -2.84 -8.27
N TYR A 131 -1.45 -2.86 -8.82
CA TYR A 131 -0.63 -1.69 -9.09
C TYR A 131 -0.11 -1.78 -10.50
N PHE A 132 -0.38 -0.80 -11.33
CA PHE A 132 0.28 -0.68 -12.62
C PHE A 132 0.62 0.77 -12.90
N GLY A 133 1.68 0.99 -13.67
CA GLY A 133 2.09 2.34 -13.98
C GLY A 133 3.21 2.40 -15.00
N LEU A 134 3.52 3.64 -15.36
CA LEU A 134 4.60 4.02 -16.25
C LEU A 134 5.47 5.08 -15.55
N GLU A 135 6.77 4.96 -15.74
CA GLU A 135 7.75 5.90 -15.23
C GLU A 135 8.68 6.33 -16.37
N VAL A 136 8.94 7.62 -16.46
CA VAL A 136 9.92 8.17 -17.38
C VAL A 136 10.84 9.06 -16.59
N ALA A 137 12.15 8.88 -16.73
CA ALA A 137 13.16 9.72 -16.14
C ALA A 137 14.20 10.10 -17.21
N ALA A 138 14.58 11.38 -17.27
CA ALA A 138 15.56 11.87 -18.20
C ALA A 138 16.54 12.86 -17.52
N SER A 139 17.81 12.82 -17.97
CA SER A 139 18.82 13.82 -17.65
C SER A 139 19.45 14.29 -18.95
N ILE A 140 19.38 15.60 -19.19
CA ILE A 140 19.78 16.24 -20.44
C ILE A 140 20.81 17.32 -20.12
N PRO A 141 22.07 17.16 -20.54
CA PRO A 141 23.06 18.24 -20.41
C PRO A 141 22.63 19.41 -21.30
N ILE A 142 22.62 20.62 -20.74
CA ILE A 142 22.26 21.83 -21.47
C ILE A 142 23.55 22.59 -21.88
N TYR A 143 24.38 22.94 -20.91
CA TYR A 143 25.59 23.71 -21.17
C TYR A 143 26.54 23.70 -19.97
N ASN A 144 27.87 23.47 -20.19
CA ASN A 144 28.96 23.65 -19.23
C ASN A 144 28.61 23.26 -17.76
N GLY A 145 28.29 22.00 -17.54
CA GLY A 145 27.97 21.50 -16.21
C GLY A 145 26.51 21.73 -15.77
N LEU A 146 25.68 22.41 -16.55
CA LEU A 146 24.25 22.55 -16.30
C LEU A 146 23.47 21.43 -16.97
N SER A 147 22.62 20.75 -16.21
CA SER A 147 21.75 19.67 -16.67
C SER A 147 20.32 19.92 -16.26
N LEU A 148 19.39 19.58 -17.17
CA LEU A 148 17.96 19.47 -16.89
C LEU A 148 17.67 18.03 -16.52
N ASN A 149 17.04 17.82 -15.38
CA ASN A 149 16.57 16.53 -14.91
C ASN A 149 15.05 16.53 -14.85
N GLY A 150 14.43 15.41 -15.19
CA GLY A 150 12.99 15.27 -15.10
C GLY A 150 12.61 13.83 -14.83
N ALA A 151 11.56 13.65 -14.04
CA ALA A 151 10.95 12.36 -13.82
C ALA A 151 9.42 12.50 -13.74
N ILE A 152 8.71 11.57 -14.34
CA ILE A 152 7.26 11.45 -14.25
C ILE A 152 6.95 10.01 -13.89
N SER A 153 6.14 9.82 -12.86
CA SER A 153 5.52 8.56 -12.51
C SER A 153 4.00 8.72 -12.57
N TRP A 154 3.37 7.87 -13.34
CA TRP A 154 1.93 7.75 -13.38
C TRP A 154 1.54 6.31 -13.08
N GLY A 155 0.66 6.10 -12.11
CA GLY A 155 0.18 4.80 -11.74
C GLY A 155 -1.31 4.78 -11.46
N GLN A 156 -1.84 3.56 -11.40
CA GLN A 156 -3.18 3.30 -10.93
C GLN A 156 -3.12 2.13 -9.93
N TYR A 157 -3.42 2.44 -8.68
CA TYR A 157 -3.36 1.52 -7.56
C TYR A 157 -4.77 1.33 -7.02
N THR A 158 -5.30 0.11 -7.09
CA THR A 158 -6.70 -0.17 -6.77
C THR A 158 -6.85 -1.43 -5.94
N TYR A 159 -7.83 -1.41 -5.05
CA TYR A 159 -8.34 -2.60 -4.42
C TYR A 159 -9.15 -3.42 -5.43
N THR A 160 -8.96 -4.73 -5.48
CA THR A 160 -9.64 -5.63 -6.43
C THR A 160 -10.62 -6.59 -5.76
N SER A 161 -10.65 -6.61 -4.41
CA SER A 161 -11.57 -7.40 -3.60
C SER A 161 -12.32 -6.55 -2.59
N ASN A 162 -13.37 -7.14 -2.03
CA ASN A 162 -14.03 -6.66 -0.83
C ASN A 162 -13.57 -7.55 0.34
N PRO A 163 -12.69 -7.10 1.23
CA PRO A 163 -12.17 -7.89 2.32
C PRO A 163 -13.25 -8.22 3.35
N ASN A 164 -13.06 -9.34 4.04
CA ASN A 164 -13.83 -9.66 5.23
C ASN A 164 -13.25 -8.95 6.46
N TYR A 165 -14.10 -8.62 7.42
CA TYR A 165 -13.66 -8.05 8.68
C TYR A 165 -14.25 -8.75 9.89
N VAL A 166 -13.55 -8.64 10.99
CA VAL A 166 -14.05 -8.88 12.34
C VAL A 166 -13.74 -7.66 13.18
N GLN A 167 -14.78 -7.07 13.79
CA GLN A 167 -14.64 -5.94 14.72
C GLN A 167 -14.58 -6.44 16.15
N ILE A 168 -13.59 -5.97 16.90
CA ILE A 168 -13.36 -6.36 18.29
C ILE A 168 -13.06 -5.12 19.12
N ALA A 169 -13.74 -4.98 20.27
CA ALA A 169 -13.38 -3.97 21.26
C ALA A 169 -12.31 -4.49 22.21
N ASP A 170 -11.41 -3.62 22.65
CA ASP A 170 -10.35 -3.97 23.60
C ASP A 170 -10.88 -4.43 24.96
N ASN A 171 -12.09 -4.01 25.34
CA ASN A 171 -12.76 -4.34 26.60
C ASN A 171 -13.80 -5.47 26.51
N SER A 172 -13.98 -6.09 25.33
CA SER A 172 -14.90 -7.20 25.10
C SER A 172 -14.16 -8.52 24.86
N ALA A 173 -14.67 -9.63 25.34
CA ALA A 173 -14.14 -10.97 25.06
C ALA A 173 -14.57 -11.50 23.69
N GLU A 174 -15.78 -11.15 23.24
CA GLU A 174 -16.38 -11.60 22.01
C GLU A 174 -16.24 -10.57 20.88
N PRO A 175 -16.22 -10.99 19.62
CA PRO A 175 -16.35 -10.09 18.48
C PRO A 175 -17.64 -9.27 18.61
N LEU A 176 -17.57 -7.99 18.29
CA LEU A 176 -18.74 -7.11 18.24
C LEU A 176 -19.53 -7.39 16.98
N ASN A 177 -18.81 -7.57 15.86
CA ASN A 177 -19.39 -7.64 14.55
C ASN A 177 -18.45 -8.29 13.54
N SER A 178 -19.01 -8.77 12.42
CA SER A 178 -18.24 -9.33 11.30
C SER A 178 -19.02 -9.18 10.00
N GLY A 179 -18.33 -9.06 8.89
CA GLY A 179 -18.97 -8.92 7.58
C GLY A 179 -17.96 -8.60 6.49
N THR A 180 -18.42 -7.84 5.50
CA THR A 180 -17.64 -7.45 4.33
C THR A 180 -17.44 -5.94 4.30
N VAL A 181 -16.24 -5.51 3.95
CA VAL A 181 -15.92 -4.11 3.69
C VAL A 181 -15.89 -3.89 2.18
N TYR A 182 -16.63 -2.91 1.68
CA TYR A 182 -16.77 -2.62 0.25
C TYR A 182 -15.65 -1.70 -0.23
N TRP A 183 -14.48 -2.29 -0.56
CA TRP A 183 -13.28 -1.58 -1.04
C TRP A 183 -12.97 -1.81 -2.53
N LYS A 184 -13.62 -2.78 -3.14
CA LYS A 184 -13.37 -3.06 -4.55
C LYS A 184 -13.53 -1.80 -5.41
N ASP A 185 -12.58 -1.62 -6.35
CA ASP A 185 -12.46 -0.49 -7.28
C ASP A 185 -12.06 0.86 -6.64
N MET A 186 -11.88 0.91 -5.31
CA MET A 186 -11.32 2.07 -4.62
C MET A 186 -9.81 2.16 -4.81
N ARG A 187 -9.27 3.36 -4.64
CA ARG A 187 -7.83 3.62 -4.78
C ARG A 187 -7.08 3.25 -3.50
N VAL A 188 -5.91 2.65 -3.67
CA VAL A 188 -5.00 2.43 -2.54
C VAL A 188 -4.50 3.77 -2.04
N GLU A 189 -4.59 3.97 -0.74
CA GLU A 189 -4.28 5.21 -0.05
C GLU A 189 -2.79 5.43 0.18
N SER A 190 -2.46 6.64 0.65
CA SER A 190 -1.14 7.02 1.20
C SER A 190 0.01 7.16 0.21
N THR A 191 -0.23 6.98 -1.09
CA THR A 191 0.80 7.15 -2.13
C THR A 191 0.24 7.97 -3.28
N PRO A 192 0.91 9.04 -3.73
CA PRO A 192 0.55 9.75 -4.95
C PRO A 192 0.57 8.80 -6.13
N GLN A 193 -0.53 8.73 -6.88
CA GLN A 193 -0.60 7.91 -8.10
C GLN A 193 -0.08 8.69 -9.33
N THR A 194 0.22 9.97 -9.15
CA THR A 194 0.92 10.79 -10.13
C THR A 194 1.95 11.64 -9.38
N ALA A 195 3.20 11.52 -9.77
CA ALA A 195 4.30 12.32 -9.25
C ALA A 195 5.17 12.82 -10.42
N MET A 196 5.59 14.07 -10.36
CA MET A 196 6.49 14.67 -11.34
C MET A 196 7.58 15.45 -10.61
N ASN A 197 8.78 15.39 -11.16
CA ASN A 197 9.90 16.23 -10.78
C ASN A 197 10.47 16.89 -12.03
N ILE A 198 10.82 18.16 -11.92
CA ILE A 198 11.67 18.86 -12.88
C ILE A 198 12.70 19.66 -12.12
N GLY A 199 13.96 19.50 -12.48
CA GLY A 199 15.08 20.12 -11.78
C GLY A 199 16.18 20.58 -12.71
N LEU A 200 16.87 21.61 -12.27
CA LEU A 200 18.13 22.06 -12.85
C LEU A 200 19.25 21.74 -11.87
N SER A 201 20.30 21.10 -12.35
CA SER A 201 21.52 20.84 -11.56
C SER A 201 22.73 21.40 -12.26
N TYR A 202 23.61 22.06 -11.48
CA TYR A 202 24.86 22.62 -11.94
C TYR A 202 26.04 21.97 -11.23
N HIS A 203 26.99 21.47 -12.01
CA HIS A 203 28.29 20.97 -11.55
C HIS A 203 29.38 21.89 -12.09
N GLY A 204 29.83 22.82 -11.26
CA GLY A 204 30.84 23.82 -11.61
C GLY A 204 32.28 23.36 -11.33
N PRO A 205 33.25 24.15 -11.73
CA PRO A 205 34.66 23.94 -11.37
C PRO A 205 34.82 24.00 -9.85
N HIS A 206 35.93 23.44 -9.34
CA HIS A 206 36.25 23.38 -7.91
C HIS A 206 35.22 22.68 -7.03
N ASN A 207 34.48 21.68 -7.59
CA ASN A 207 33.44 20.92 -6.88
C ASN A 207 32.28 21.78 -6.34
N ILE A 208 31.90 22.83 -7.06
CA ILE A 208 30.70 23.61 -6.74
C ILE A 208 29.47 22.86 -7.29
N TYR A 209 28.47 22.67 -6.44
CA TYR A 209 27.21 22.03 -6.79
C TYR A 209 26.03 22.93 -6.42
N ALA A 210 25.05 23.01 -7.30
CA ALA A 210 23.78 23.68 -7.03
C ALA A 210 22.66 22.92 -7.72
N SER A 211 21.49 22.83 -7.10
CA SER A 211 20.30 22.32 -7.74
C SER A 211 19.06 23.08 -7.29
N ILE A 212 18.07 23.07 -8.14
CA ILE A 212 16.72 23.51 -7.83
C ILE A 212 15.75 22.51 -8.43
N ASP A 213 14.80 22.01 -7.62
CA ASP A 213 13.87 20.96 -7.99
C ASP A 213 12.44 21.38 -7.66
N LEU A 214 11.55 21.28 -8.64
CA LEU A 214 10.10 21.43 -8.47
C LEU A 214 9.45 20.04 -8.53
N ASN A 215 8.72 19.70 -7.48
CA ASN A 215 7.95 18.46 -7.40
C ASN A 215 6.47 18.77 -7.44
N TYR A 216 5.72 17.90 -8.11
CA TYR A 216 4.27 17.94 -8.22
C TYR A 216 3.69 16.57 -7.87
N TYR A 217 2.64 16.55 -7.04
CA TYR A 217 1.95 15.34 -6.62
C TYR A 217 0.45 15.48 -6.85
N ASN A 218 -0.17 14.41 -7.33
CA ASN A 218 -1.62 14.36 -7.54
C ASN A 218 -2.15 12.92 -7.37
N ASN A 219 -3.47 12.79 -7.38
CA ASN A 219 -4.16 11.52 -7.20
C ASN A 219 -3.73 10.84 -5.88
N MET A 220 -3.73 11.62 -4.80
CA MET A 220 -3.53 11.16 -3.44
C MET A 220 -4.89 10.94 -2.79
N TYR A 221 -5.08 9.79 -2.14
CA TYR A 221 -6.34 9.41 -1.54
C TYR A 221 -6.17 9.21 -0.04
N LEU A 222 -7.19 9.62 0.72
CA LEU A 222 -7.24 9.44 2.17
C LEU A 222 -7.43 7.97 2.53
N SER A 223 -6.88 7.58 3.67
CA SER A 223 -7.14 6.28 4.28
C SER A 223 -8.61 6.18 4.65
N MET A 224 -9.21 5.08 4.25
CA MET A 224 -10.63 4.83 4.47
C MET A 224 -10.87 4.18 5.83
N ASN A 225 -11.81 4.74 6.58
CA ASN A 225 -12.35 4.03 7.75
C ASN A 225 -13.22 2.85 7.24
N PRO A 226 -12.89 1.60 7.57
CA PRO A 226 -13.64 0.44 7.10
C PRO A 226 -15.09 0.43 7.56
N LEU A 227 -15.42 1.00 8.72
CA LEU A 227 -16.78 1.04 9.26
C LEU A 227 -17.77 1.67 8.26
N TYR A 228 -17.40 2.80 7.65
CA TYR A 228 -18.27 3.49 6.67
C TYR A 228 -18.43 2.74 5.34
N ARG A 229 -17.74 1.63 5.14
CA ARG A 229 -17.82 0.78 3.94
C ARG A 229 -18.40 -0.60 4.22
N THR A 230 -19.11 -0.73 5.34
CA THR A 230 -19.88 -1.94 5.68
C THR A 230 -21.37 -1.69 5.50
N ASP A 231 -22.19 -2.73 5.64
CA ASP A 231 -23.65 -2.58 5.66
C ASP A 231 -24.19 -2.10 7.02
N GLU A 232 -23.39 -2.14 8.05
CA GLU A 232 -23.70 -1.77 9.43
C GLU A 232 -24.13 -0.31 9.62
N VAL A 233 -23.56 0.57 8.81
CA VAL A 233 -23.84 2.03 8.89
C VAL A 233 -25.02 2.44 8.03
N LEU A 234 -25.60 1.51 7.25
CA LEU A 234 -26.72 1.82 6.38
C LEU A 234 -28.02 1.88 7.15
N LEU A 235 -28.67 3.03 7.08
CA LEU A 235 -30.03 3.18 7.61
C LEU A 235 -31.04 2.80 6.53
N PRO A 236 -32.16 2.13 6.88
CA PRO A 236 -33.20 1.77 5.91
C PRO A 236 -33.81 2.96 5.14
N THR A 237 -33.60 4.17 5.62
CA THR A 237 -34.10 5.41 5.03
C THR A 237 -33.11 6.08 4.08
N MET A 238 -31.87 5.56 3.94
CA MET A 238 -30.86 6.12 3.04
C MET A 238 -31.21 5.88 1.57
N THR A 239 -31.01 6.92 0.77
CA THR A 239 -31.10 6.80 -0.67
C THR A 239 -29.81 6.24 -1.26
N ASP A 240 -29.86 5.71 -2.48
CA ASP A 240 -28.67 5.19 -3.19
C ASP A 240 -27.58 6.27 -3.37
N GLU A 241 -27.98 7.55 -3.47
CA GLU A 241 -27.07 8.67 -3.57
C GLU A 241 -26.31 8.90 -2.26
N GLN A 242 -27.02 8.91 -1.12
CA GLN A 242 -26.44 9.01 0.22
C GLN A 242 -25.49 7.83 0.51
N ILE A 243 -25.86 6.62 0.07
CA ILE A 243 -24.99 5.44 0.23
C ILE A 243 -23.72 5.59 -0.60
N ARG A 244 -23.81 6.09 -1.85
CA ARG A 244 -22.64 6.35 -2.69
C ARG A 244 -21.74 7.43 -2.12
N GLU A 245 -22.31 8.52 -1.60
CA GLU A 245 -21.56 9.59 -0.94
C GLU A 245 -20.85 9.08 0.31
N LEU A 246 -21.54 8.37 1.20
CA LEU A 246 -20.97 7.76 2.41
C LEU A 246 -19.80 6.80 2.09
N ARG A 247 -19.92 6.02 1.02
CA ARG A 247 -18.90 5.07 0.58
C ARG A 247 -17.86 5.68 -0.34
N SER A 248 -17.97 6.95 -0.71
CA SER A 248 -17.00 7.62 -1.55
C SER A 248 -15.63 7.73 -0.87
N GLN A 249 -14.59 7.81 -1.68
CA GLN A 249 -13.23 7.97 -1.20
C GLN A 249 -12.79 9.43 -1.37
N GLU A 250 -12.31 10.03 -0.31
CA GLU A 250 -11.79 11.39 -0.33
C GLU A 250 -10.42 11.43 -1.01
N LYS A 251 -10.24 12.47 -1.81
CA LYS A 251 -9.02 12.75 -2.55
C LYS A 251 -8.43 14.08 -2.08
N PHE A 252 -7.12 14.10 -1.87
CA PHE A 252 -6.38 15.34 -1.61
C PHE A 252 -6.24 16.18 -2.88
N ASP A 253 -6.17 17.48 -2.71
CA ASP A 253 -5.74 18.39 -3.76
C ASP A 253 -4.29 18.11 -4.17
N SER A 254 -3.92 18.60 -5.36
CA SER A 254 -2.55 18.53 -5.83
C SER A 254 -1.60 19.35 -4.94
N ALA A 255 -0.39 18.85 -4.76
CA ALA A 255 0.63 19.50 -3.95
C ALA A 255 1.90 19.79 -4.77
N TYR A 256 2.60 20.85 -4.40
CA TYR A 256 3.87 21.26 -4.98
C TYR A 256 4.90 21.45 -3.88
N THR A 257 6.13 21.07 -4.14
CA THR A 257 7.28 21.41 -3.29
C THR A 257 8.44 21.94 -4.14
N LEU A 258 9.13 22.93 -3.64
CA LEU A 258 10.37 23.46 -4.21
C LEU A 258 11.51 23.20 -3.24
N SER A 259 12.62 22.66 -3.72
CA SER A 259 13.82 22.34 -2.94
C SER A 259 15.09 22.76 -3.68
#